data_ba8318a43221babfb0abeb369783239d
#
_entry.id   ba8318a43221babfb0abeb369783239d
#
_cell.length_a   1.000
_cell.length_b   1.000
_cell.length_c   1.000
_cell.angle_alpha   90.00
_cell.angle_beta   90.00
_cell.angle_gamma   90.00
#
_symmetry.space_group_name_H-M   'P 1'
#
loop_
_entity.id
_entity.type
_entity.pdbx_description
1 polymer ?
#
loop_
_entity_poly.entity_id
_entity_poly.type
_entity_poly.pdbx_seq_one_letter_code
_entity_poly.pdbx_strand_id
1 'polypeptide(L)'
;MDRIVIDNQGRKLRLLDPSPLTKAPEDFQLSRVSRPFRRYFSLVANSLVMIFLVQSFSAQLIGILNGEPLYVIGCSFVTFPCIGVLIFLHRPKLVEVRLLTIHENGTYAHPIPEGGSIQSPMPTKMNRFLVRDDSIIDTPPSFWIWSVFVLCLCISFVVAILEILGGDFGLIISLVLALPMTLILFSIPVYAWWASSNSWIGIPTRLRDAESWLIAGMAAGIPAILVNSWLTPALVPASWSSGTEEFIIYTFSAPIGEELFKFLAVLCFFSYIKGPKTGFQVGFTVGLGFAITENFLYLIMSYSGGGFTALFLTSLIRGIGSIPGHAVWTSFSGAALGLSLIHISEPTRRYAI
;
A
#
# COMPACT_ATOMS: atom_id res chain seq x y z
N MET A 1 46.55 -6.99 -6.40
CA MET A 1 46.51 -8.49 -6.36
C MET A 1 45.12 -8.92 -6.76
N ASP A 2 44.99 -9.67 -7.84
CA ASP A 2 43.73 -10.22 -8.30
C ASP A 2 43.24 -11.30 -7.30
N ARG A 3 42.14 -11.08 -6.64
CA ARG A 3 41.51 -12.09 -5.76
C ARG A 3 40.45 -12.87 -6.54
N ILE A 4 40.57 -14.18 -6.54
CA ILE A 4 39.54 -15.07 -7.08
C ILE A 4 38.65 -15.50 -5.91
N VAL A 5 37.37 -15.27 -6.06
CA VAL A 5 36.33 -15.66 -5.09
C VAL A 5 35.40 -16.68 -5.76
N ILE A 6 35.02 -17.71 -5.04
CA ILE A 6 34.02 -18.70 -5.49
C ILE A 6 32.68 -18.32 -4.87
N ASP A 7 31.63 -18.15 -5.69
CA ASP A 7 30.29 -17.86 -5.21
C ASP A 7 29.58 -19.13 -4.68
N ASN A 8 28.40 -18.94 -4.11
CA ASN A 8 27.58 -20.05 -3.57
C ASN A 8 27.10 -21.04 -4.65
N GLN A 9 27.34 -20.77 -5.92
CA GLN A 9 27.02 -21.63 -7.07
C GLN A 9 28.27 -22.28 -7.68
N GLY A 10 29.42 -22.16 -7.00
CA GLY A 10 30.69 -22.75 -7.46
C GLY A 10 31.38 -22.01 -8.59
N ARG A 11 30.91 -20.79 -8.98
CA ARG A 11 31.50 -20.02 -10.06
C ARG A 11 32.72 -19.24 -9.58
N LYS A 12 33.78 -19.26 -10.37
CA LYS A 12 35.02 -18.48 -10.10
C LYS A 12 34.82 -17.04 -10.54
N LEU A 13 34.91 -16.11 -9.62
CA LEU A 13 34.77 -14.68 -9.83
C LEU A 13 36.09 -14.02 -9.57
N ARG A 14 36.55 -13.13 -10.46
CA ARG A 14 37.79 -12.35 -10.29
C ARG A 14 37.46 -11.01 -9.67
N LEU A 15 37.95 -10.76 -8.45
CA LEU A 15 37.82 -9.48 -7.77
C LEU A 15 38.94 -8.55 -8.26
N LEU A 16 38.59 -7.50 -8.99
CA LEU A 16 39.52 -6.44 -9.39
C LEU A 16 39.60 -5.37 -8.28
N ASP A 17 40.65 -4.56 -8.31
CA ASP A 17 40.81 -3.46 -7.34
C ASP A 17 39.65 -2.48 -7.42
N PRO A 18 39.11 -2.00 -6.26
CA PRO A 18 37.96 -1.13 -6.23
C PRO A 18 38.23 0.20 -6.91
N SER A 19 37.50 0.50 -7.97
CA SER A 19 37.41 1.84 -8.53
C SER A 19 36.49 2.75 -7.69
N PRO A 20 36.57 4.08 -7.84
CA PRO A 20 35.60 4.99 -7.24
C PRO A 20 34.17 4.61 -7.60
N LEU A 21 33.23 4.92 -6.71
CA LEU A 21 31.80 4.76 -6.98
C LEU A 21 31.41 5.61 -8.18
N THR A 22 30.84 4.97 -9.20
CA THR A 22 30.35 5.63 -10.41
C THR A 22 28.83 5.37 -10.56
N LYS A 23 28.18 6.17 -11.41
CA LYS A 23 26.79 5.96 -11.76
C LYS A 23 26.62 4.64 -12.51
N ALA A 24 25.64 3.84 -12.13
CA ALA A 24 25.34 2.59 -12.83
C ALA A 24 24.91 2.86 -14.28
N PRO A 25 25.31 2.02 -15.25
CA PRO A 25 24.77 2.05 -16.60
C PRO A 25 23.25 1.90 -16.62
N GLU A 26 22.60 2.52 -17.62
CA GLU A 26 21.12 2.57 -17.70
C GLU A 26 20.48 1.22 -18.02
N ASP A 27 21.22 0.30 -18.61
CA ASP A 27 20.80 -1.05 -19.01
C ASP A 27 20.96 -2.10 -17.91
N PHE A 28 21.36 -1.70 -16.70
CA PHE A 28 21.47 -2.62 -15.58
C PHE A 28 20.11 -3.05 -15.07
N GLN A 29 19.93 -4.37 -14.95
CA GLN A 29 18.75 -4.98 -14.36
C GLN A 29 19.10 -5.57 -13.00
N LEU A 30 18.32 -5.19 -12.00
CA LEU A 30 18.42 -5.73 -10.65
C LEU A 30 17.47 -6.91 -10.50
N SER A 31 17.97 -8.12 -10.22
CA SER A 31 17.14 -9.26 -9.86
C SER A 31 17.27 -9.56 -8.37
N ARG A 32 16.15 -9.82 -7.68
CA ARG A 32 16.11 -10.12 -6.25
C ARG A 32 15.45 -11.45 -5.95
N VAL A 33 15.89 -12.04 -4.83
CA VAL A 33 15.18 -13.17 -4.21
C VAL A 33 13.84 -12.68 -3.66
N SER A 34 12.76 -13.40 -3.97
CA SER A 34 11.42 -13.13 -3.45
C SER A 34 11.39 -13.20 -1.93
N ARG A 35 10.74 -12.23 -1.28
CA ARG A 35 10.56 -12.15 0.17
C ARG A 35 9.13 -11.72 0.52
N PRO A 36 8.12 -12.55 0.19
CA PRO A 36 6.71 -12.17 0.30
C PRO A 36 6.27 -11.83 1.73
N PHE A 37 6.76 -12.55 2.74
CA PHE A 37 6.45 -12.24 4.14
C PHE A 37 6.98 -10.88 4.57
N ARG A 38 8.21 -10.51 4.16
CA ARG A 38 8.75 -9.19 4.44
C ARG A 38 7.89 -8.09 3.78
N ARG A 39 7.35 -8.35 2.59
CA ARG A 39 6.43 -7.44 1.90
C ARG A 39 5.13 -7.25 2.68
N TYR A 40 4.56 -8.35 3.15
CA TYR A 40 3.36 -8.29 3.99
C TYR A 40 3.59 -7.47 5.26
N PHE A 41 4.66 -7.73 6.01
CA PHE A 41 4.98 -6.96 7.21
C PHE A 41 5.26 -5.48 6.91
N SER A 42 5.92 -5.18 5.80
CA SER A 42 6.11 -3.78 5.35
C SER A 42 4.77 -3.11 5.05
N LEU A 43 3.86 -3.80 4.37
CA LEU A 43 2.50 -3.30 4.11
C LEU A 43 1.76 -2.99 5.43
N VAL A 44 1.75 -3.92 6.37
CA VAL A 44 1.08 -3.74 7.67
C VAL A 44 1.68 -2.57 8.44
N ALA A 45 3.01 -2.48 8.54
CA ALA A 45 3.69 -1.40 9.24
C ALA A 45 3.40 -0.03 8.62
N ASN A 46 3.50 0.09 7.29
CA ASN A 46 3.17 1.32 6.58
C ASN A 46 1.69 1.69 6.76
N SER A 47 0.79 0.70 6.69
CA SER A 47 -0.64 0.92 6.88
C SER A 47 -0.95 1.46 8.28
N LEU A 48 -0.39 0.85 9.32
CA LEU A 48 -0.59 1.33 10.71
C LEU A 48 -0.10 2.75 10.90
N VAL A 49 1.13 3.05 10.47
CA VAL A 49 1.68 4.42 10.57
C VAL A 49 0.80 5.42 9.84
N MET A 50 0.32 5.07 8.63
CA MET A 50 -0.56 5.94 7.86
C MET A 50 -1.95 6.09 8.48
N ILE A 51 -2.53 5.04 9.06
CA ILE A 51 -3.81 5.12 9.76
C ILE A 51 -3.71 6.10 10.93
N PHE A 52 -2.69 5.94 11.78
CA PHE A 52 -2.47 6.87 12.89
C PHE A 52 -2.20 8.30 12.40
N LEU A 53 -1.43 8.47 11.33
CA LEU A 53 -1.19 9.78 10.74
C LEU A 53 -2.48 10.41 10.22
N VAL A 54 -3.27 9.69 9.44
CA VAL A 54 -4.54 10.18 8.87
C VAL A 54 -5.50 10.60 9.98
N GLN A 55 -5.66 9.76 11.00
CA GLN A 55 -6.56 10.04 12.12
C GLN A 55 -6.09 11.25 12.95
N SER A 56 -4.83 11.26 13.37
CA SER A 56 -4.29 12.34 14.20
C SER A 56 -4.21 13.66 13.45
N PHE A 57 -3.87 13.65 12.16
CA PHE A 57 -3.80 14.85 11.35
C PHE A 57 -5.20 15.41 11.03
N SER A 58 -6.17 14.55 10.70
CA SER A 58 -7.57 14.99 10.50
C SER A 58 -8.14 15.59 11.80
N ALA A 59 -7.92 14.93 12.92
CA ALA A 59 -8.34 15.43 14.24
C ALA A 59 -7.66 16.78 14.59
N GLN A 60 -6.39 16.93 14.25
CA GLN A 60 -5.65 18.18 14.43
C GLN A 60 -6.26 19.32 13.58
N LEU A 61 -6.60 19.06 12.33
CA LEU A 61 -7.26 20.04 11.46
C LEU A 61 -8.64 20.43 12.00
N ILE A 62 -9.44 19.47 12.46
CA ILE A 62 -10.75 19.73 13.07
C ILE A 62 -10.58 20.57 14.35
N GLY A 63 -9.59 20.25 15.18
CA GLY A 63 -9.28 21.03 16.38
C GLY A 63 -8.87 22.48 16.07
N ILE A 64 -8.13 22.71 14.97
CA ILE A 64 -7.82 24.07 14.50
C ILE A 64 -9.10 24.81 14.07
N LEU A 65 -9.97 24.15 13.30
CA LEU A 65 -11.22 24.74 12.81
C LEU A 65 -12.19 25.08 13.97
N ASN A 66 -12.19 24.28 15.02
CA ASN A 66 -13.01 24.48 16.20
C ASN A 66 -12.38 25.43 17.26
N GLY A 67 -11.11 25.85 17.08
CA GLY A 67 -10.41 26.69 18.03
C GLY A 67 -9.99 25.97 19.31
N GLU A 68 -9.64 24.70 19.25
CA GLU A 68 -9.28 23.83 20.39
C GLU A 68 -7.75 23.60 20.49
N PRO A 69 -6.96 24.54 21.01
CA PRO A 69 -5.49 24.46 20.95
C PRO A 69 -4.89 23.28 21.72
N LEU A 70 -5.46 22.89 22.85
CA LEU A 70 -4.97 21.74 23.62
C LEU A 70 -5.15 20.41 22.87
N TYR A 71 -6.25 20.27 22.14
CA TYR A 71 -6.52 19.13 21.30
C TYR A 71 -5.53 19.05 20.13
N VAL A 72 -5.25 20.20 19.49
CA VAL A 72 -4.25 20.32 18.43
C VAL A 72 -2.85 19.91 18.91
N ILE A 73 -2.43 20.38 20.10
CA ILE A 73 -1.15 20.02 20.70
C ILE A 73 -1.10 18.51 20.98
N GLY A 74 -2.16 17.95 21.57
CA GLY A 74 -2.25 16.50 21.85
C GLY A 74 -2.07 15.65 20.60
N CYS A 75 -2.79 15.97 19.52
CA CYS A 75 -2.67 15.28 18.23
C CYS A 75 -1.27 15.41 17.62
N SER A 76 -0.57 16.51 17.85
CA SER A 76 0.78 16.74 17.33
C SER A 76 1.80 15.71 17.82
N PHE A 77 1.64 15.20 19.06
CA PHE A 77 2.50 14.14 19.61
C PHE A 77 2.38 12.80 18.87
N VAL A 78 1.33 12.59 18.09
CA VAL A 78 1.17 11.42 17.22
C VAL A 78 1.54 11.77 15.78
N THR A 79 1.07 12.90 15.26
CA THR A 79 1.25 13.32 13.87
C THR A 79 2.74 13.43 13.49
N PHE A 80 3.55 14.17 14.27
CA PHE A 80 4.95 14.39 13.93
C PHE A 80 5.81 13.12 13.99
N PRO A 81 5.71 12.25 15.02
CA PRO A 81 6.41 10.97 15.00
C PRO A 81 6.02 10.09 13.79
N CYS A 82 4.74 10.03 13.42
CA CYS A 82 4.30 9.27 12.25
C CYS A 82 4.93 9.80 10.96
N ILE A 83 4.98 11.12 10.75
CA ILE A 83 5.69 11.75 9.62
C ILE A 83 7.16 11.34 9.62
N GLY A 84 7.83 11.44 10.77
CA GLY A 84 9.23 11.06 10.93
C GLY A 84 9.49 9.59 10.56
N VAL A 85 8.62 8.68 11.02
CA VAL A 85 8.69 7.25 10.69
C VAL A 85 8.49 7.01 9.20
N LEU A 86 7.50 7.67 8.55
CA LEU A 86 7.29 7.55 7.11
C LEU A 86 8.49 8.02 6.30
N ILE A 87 9.07 9.17 6.65
CA ILE A 87 10.29 9.67 6.00
C ILE A 87 11.43 8.65 6.15
N PHE A 88 11.58 8.08 7.34
CA PHE A 88 12.61 7.06 7.59
C PHE A 88 12.39 5.77 6.78
N LEU A 89 11.15 5.26 6.72
CA LEU A 89 10.78 4.05 5.98
C LEU A 89 10.94 4.22 4.47
N HIS A 90 10.58 5.41 3.95
CA HIS A 90 10.61 5.70 2.50
C HIS A 90 11.88 6.38 2.01
N ARG A 91 12.88 6.56 2.88
CA ARG A 91 14.18 7.08 2.45
C ARG A 91 14.78 6.21 1.34
N PRO A 92 15.49 6.81 0.36
CA PRO A 92 16.17 6.04 -0.69
C PRO A 92 17.17 5.06 -0.10
N LYS A 93 17.02 3.78 -0.42
CA LYS A 93 18.03 2.77 -0.10
C LYS A 93 18.94 2.65 -1.31
N LEU A 94 20.21 2.96 -1.09
CA LEU A 94 21.27 2.76 -2.08
C LEU A 94 21.98 1.46 -1.75
N VAL A 95 22.13 0.60 -2.74
CA VAL A 95 22.87 -0.66 -2.65
C VAL A 95 24.20 -0.47 -3.35
N GLU A 96 25.30 -0.72 -2.63
CA GLU A 96 26.62 -0.78 -3.26
C GLU A 96 26.71 -2.09 -4.06
N VAL A 97 26.92 -1.95 -5.36
CA VAL A 97 27.09 -3.09 -6.24
C VAL A 97 28.54 -3.15 -6.68
N ARG A 98 29.17 -4.29 -6.44
CA ARG A 98 30.48 -4.61 -6.96
C ARG A 98 30.35 -5.55 -8.13
N LEU A 99 30.68 -5.08 -9.32
CA LEU A 99 30.64 -5.88 -10.53
C LEU A 99 31.87 -6.77 -10.60
N LEU A 100 31.65 -8.06 -10.69
CA LEU A 100 32.71 -9.05 -10.90
C LEU A 100 32.56 -9.61 -12.31
N THR A 101 33.67 -9.65 -13.08
CA THR A 101 33.65 -10.27 -14.40
C THR A 101 33.62 -11.79 -14.25
N ILE A 102 32.63 -12.44 -14.84
CA ILE A 102 32.53 -13.90 -14.87
C ILE A 102 33.31 -14.39 -16.10
N HIS A 103 34.21 -15.34 -15.88
CA HIS A 103 35.11 -15.84 -16.95
C HIS A 103 34.54 -17.01 -17.76
N GLU A 104 33.35 -17.53 -17.48
CA GLU A 104 32.81 -18.70 -18.18
C GLU A 104 31.48 -18.38 -18.87
N ASN A 105 31.38 -18.74 -20.14
CA ASN A 105 30.18 -18.80 -20.97
C ASN A 105 29.43 -17.50 -21.31
N GLY A 106 30.07 -16.34 -21.29
CA GLY A 106 29.45 -15.12 -21.87
C GLY A 106 28.25 -14.51 -21.13
N THR A 107 27.87 -15.06 -19.98
CA THR A 107 26.82 -14.52 -19.13
C THR A 107 27.46 -13.73 -17.99
N TYR A 108 27.16 -12.44 -17.93
CA TYR A 108 27.69 -11.51 -16.94
C TYR A 108 26.64 -11.30 -15.83
N ALA A 109 26.57 -12.22 -14.86
CA ALA A 109 25.74 -12.09 -13.68
C ALA A 109 26.63 -11.71 -12.48
N HIS A 110 26.30 -10.63 -11.78
CA HIS A 110 27.06 -10.09 -10.66
C HIS A 110 26.23 -10.24 -9.37
N PRO A 111 26.66 -11.08 -8.41
CA PRO A 111 25.91 -11.29 -7.17
C PRO A 111 25.90 -10.04 -6.30
N ILE A 112 24.76 -9.76 -5.65
CA ILE A 112 24.60 -8.69 -4.67
C ILE A 112 24.69 -9.29 -3.26
N PRO A 113 25.35 -8.61 -2.29
CA PRO A 113 25.50 -9.15 -0.94
C PRO A 113 24.20 -9.54 -0.23
N GLU A 114 23.09 -8.87 -0.56
CA GLU A 114 21.78 -9.11 0.05
C GLU A 114 20.95 -10.23 -0.63
N GLY A 115 21.52 -10.93 -1.58
CA GLY A 115 20.86 -11.95 -2.40
C GLY A 115 20.24 -11.39 -3.67
N GLY A 116 20.44 -12.06 -4.76
CA GLY A 116 20.11 -11.66 -6.12
C GLY A 116 21.35 -11.40 -6.97
N SER A 117 21.14 -10.93 -8.20
CA SER A 117 22.22 -10.62 -9.11
C SER A 117 21.88 -9.42 -10.00
N ILE A 118 22.92 -8.71 -10.45
CA ILE A 118 22.82 -7.77 -11.54
C ILE A 118 23.25 -8.49 -12.80
N GLN A 119 22.44 -8.40 -13.85
CA GLN A 119 22.78 -8.92 -15.16
C GLN A 119 23.16 -7.77 -16.08
N SER A 120 24.27 -7.96 -16.82
CA SER A 120 24.73 -7.02 -17.84
C SER A 120 24.94 -7.77 -19.16
N PRO A 121 24.50 -7.22 -20.31
CA PRO A 121 24.71 -7.83 -21.62
C PRO A 121 26.15 -7.75 -22.10
N MET A 122 27.00 -6.95 -21.43
CA MET A 122 28.37 -6.72 -21.82
C MET A 122 29.39 -7.08 -20.72
N PRO A 123 30.61 -7.54 -21.08
CA PRO A 123 31.68 -7.75 -20.11
C PRO A 123 32.05 -6.43 -19.45
N THR A 124 31.78 -6.33 -18.15
CA THR A 124 32.14 -5.15 -17.37
C THR A 124 33.37 -5.39 -16.53
N LYS A 125 34.33 -4.44 -16.57
CA LYS A 125 35.39 -4.38 -15.57
C LYS A 125 34.79 -3.99 -14.24
N MET A 126 35.34 -4.49 -13.14
CA MET A 126 34.86 -4.22 -11.81
C MET A 126 34.85 -2.74 -11.49
N ASN A 127 33.66 -2.23 -11.20
CA ASN A 127 33.44 -0.89 -10.66
C ASN A 127 32.52 -0.98 -9.45
N ARG A 128 32.63 -0.05 -8.52
CA ARG A 128 31.65 0.12 -7.45
C ARG A 128 30.57 1.08 -7.94
N PHE A 129 29.32 0.64 -7.86
CA PHE A 129 28.16 1.46 -8.21
C PHE A 129 27.22 1.56 -7.02
N LEU A 130 26.65 2.76 -6.81
CA LEU A 130 25.49 2.93 -5.98
C LEU A 130 24.25 2.85 -6.88
N VAL A 131 23.48 1.79 -6.68
CA VAL A 131 22.25 1.56 -7.41
C VAL A 131 21.07 1.72 -6.46
N ARG A 132 20.03 2.43 -6.90
CA ARG A 132 18.80 2.52 -6.16
C ARG A 132 18.09 1.16 -6.15
N ASP A 133 17.61 0.75 -4.99
CA ASP A 133 16.84 -0.46 -4.83
C ASP A 133 15.42 -0.33 -5.41
N ASP A 134 15.27 -0.61 -6.69
CA ASP A 134 14.01 -0.57 -7.43
C ASP A 134 13.46 -1.98 -7.68
N SER A 135 13.25 -2.76 -6.62
CA SER A 135 12.71 -4.11 -6.75
C SER A 135 11.25 -4.10 -7.26
N ILE A 136 10.93 -5.07 -8.13
CA ILE A 136 9.56 -5.32 -8.56
C ILE A 136 8.78 -5.96 -7.40
N ILE A 137 7.46 -5.69 -7.34
CA ILE A 137 6.58 -6.32 -6.37
C ILE A 137 6.60 -7.83 -6.58
N ASP A 138 6.87 -8.54 -5.50
CA ASP A 138 6.70 -9.98 -5.41
C ASP A 138 5.62 -10.27 -4.36
N THR A 139 4.54 -10.90 -4.77
CA THR A 139 3.47 -11.38 -3.89
C THR A 139 3.34 -12.89 -4.03
N PRO A 140 2.98 -13.62 -2.96
CA PRO A 140 2.64 -15.01 -3.10
C PRO A 140 1.39 -15.16 -3.97
N PRO A 141 1.12 -16.36 -4.51
CA PRO A 141 -0.13 -16.61 -5.23
C PRO A 141 -1.34 -16.22 -4.37
N SER A 142 -2.25 -15.45 -4.93
CA SER A 142 -3.41 -14.89 -4.21
C SER A 142 -4.28 -15.96 -3.54
N PHE A 143 -4.35 -17.17 -4.10
CA PHE A 143 -5.05 -18.30 -3.52
C PHE A 143 -4.60 -18.60 -2.08
N TRP A 144 -3.30 -18.63 -1.80
CA TRP A 144 -2.78 -18.87 -0.46
C TRP A 144 -3.15 -17.77 0.52
N ILE A 145 -3.15 -16.51 0.07
CA ILE A 145 -3.50 -15.37 0.91
C ILE A 145 -5.00 -15.42 1.25
N TRP A 146 -5.85 -15.74 0.26
CA TRP A 146 -7.28 -15.94 0.47
C TRP A 146 -7.57 -17.11 1.42
N SER A 147 -6.82 -18.21 1.32
CA SER A 147 -6.95 -19.35 2.25
C SER A 147 -6.64 -18.95 3.70
N VAL A 148 -5.62 -18.11 3.90
CA VAL A 148 -5.31 -17.55 5.23
C VAL A 148 -6.44 -16.64 5.72
N PHE A 149 -7.02 -15.81 4.85
CA PHE A 149 -8.16 -14.96 5.22
C PHE A 149 -9.37 -15.79 5.68
N VAL A 150 -9.72 -16.82 4.92
CA VAL A 150 -10.82 -17.73 5.30
C VAL A 150 -10.54 -18.41 6.62
N LEU A 151 -9.30 -18.90 6.85
CA LEU A 151 -8.91 -19.48 8.12
C LEU A 151 -9.07 -18.49 9.28
N CYS A 152 -8.65 -17.25 9.10
CA CYS A 152 -8.81 -16.19 10.12
C CYS A 152 -10.27 -15.85 10.38
N LEU A 153 -11.13 -15.87 9.35
CA LEU A 153 -12.57 -15.74 9.53
C LEU A 153 -13.17 -16.91 10.33
N CYS A 154 -12.74 -18.14 10.04
CA CYS A 154 -13.17 -19.32 10.84
C CYS A 154 -12.76 -19.21 12.30
N ILE A 155 -11.51 -18.78 12.57
CA ILE A 155 -11.04 -18.53 13.95
C ILE A 155 -11.87 -17.44 14.61
N SER A 156 -12.12 -16.32 13.92
CA SER A 156 -12.94 -15.22 14.43
C SER A 156 -14.36 -15.67 14.77
N PHE A 157 -14.96 -16.52 13.92
CA PHE A 157 -16.27 -17.12 14.18
C PHE A 157 -16.28 -18.02 15.43
N VAL A 158 -15.25 -18.86 15.59
CA VAL A 158 -15.12 -19.71 16.81
C VAL A 158 -14.98 -18.85 18.06
N VAL A 159 -14.17 -17.78 18.01
CA VAL A 159 -14.01 -16.85 19.14
C VAL A 159 -15.33 -16.13 19.43
N ALA A 160 -16.12 -15.74 18.43
CA ALA A 160 -17.44 -15.16 18.61
C ALA A 160 -18.38 -16.13 19.37
N ILE A 161 -18.38 -17.41 19.02
CA ILE A 161 -19.16 -18.43 19.75
C ILE A 161 -18.66 -18.56 21.20
N LEU A 162 -17.36 -18.60 21.42
CA LEU A 162 -16.78 -18.67 22.76
C LEU A 162 -17.08 -17.44 23.60
N GLU A 163 -17.12 -16.24 22.99
CA GLU A 163 -17.52 -15.00 23.67
C GLU A 163 -18.97 -15.07 24.16
N ILE A 164 -19.87 -15.66 23.37
CA ILE A 164 -21.30 -15.77 23.72
C ILE A 164 -21.55 -16.86 24.74
N LEU A 165 -20.94 -18.04 24.57
CA LEU A 165 -21.26 -19.24 25.35
C LEU A 165 -20.28 -19.54 26.47
N GLY A 166 -19.07 -18.99 26.42
CA GLY A 166 -17.96 -19.35 27.31
C GLY A 166 -17.87 -18.52 28.61
N GLY A 167 -18.83 -17.63 28.91
CA GLY A 167 -18.81 -16.78 30.10
C GLY A 167 -17.51 -15.97 30.21
N ASP A 168 -16.97 -15.85 31.44
CA ASP A 168 -15.73 -15.08 31.69
C ASP A 168 -14.53 -15.60 30.90
N PHE A 169 -14.42 -16.90 30.71
CA PHE A 169 -13.32 -17.48 29.90
C PHE A 169 -13.39 -17.07 28.44
N GLY A 170 -14.60 -17.10 27.86
CA GLY A 170 -14.83 -16.66 26.49
C GLY A 170 -14.53 -15.18 26.31
N LEU A 171 -14.91 -14.35 27.28
CA LEU A 171 -14.63 -12.91 27.28
C LEU A 171 -13.10 -12.62 27.36
N ILE A 172 -12.37 -13.36 28.20
CA ILE A 172 -10.91 -13.20 28.28
C ILE A 172 -10.24 -13.54 26.95
N ILE A 173 -10.65 -14.65 26.29
CA ILE A 173 -10.12 -15.03 24.98
C ILE A 173 -10.43 -13.93 23.96
N SER A 174 -11.67 -13.42 23.93
CA SER A 174 -12.08 -12.32 23.06
C SER A 174 -11.17 -11.10 23.24
N LEU A 175 -10.98 -10.63 24.46
CA LEU A 175 -10.14 -9.47 24.75
C LEU A 175 -8.67 -9.67 24.32
N VAL A 176 -8.09 -10.85 24.58
CA VAL A 176 -6.70 -11.15 24.21
C VAL A 176 -6.53 -11.22 22.70
N LEU A 177 -7.51 -11.77 21.98
CA LEU A 177 -7.42 -11.93 20.51
C LEU A 177 -7.95 -10.73 19.72
N ALA A 178 -8.61 -9.75 20.36
CA ALA A 178 -9.21 -8.60 19.68
C ALA A 178 -8.21 -7.84 18.81
N LEU A 179 -7.11 -7.40 19.39
CA LEU A 179 -6.10 -6.62 18.66
C LEU A 179 -5.42 -7.42 17.56
N PRO A 180 -4.82 -8.61 17.82
CA PRO A 180 -4.16 -9.37 16.76
C PRO A 180 -5.13 -9.77 15.64
N MET A 181 -6.37 -10.16 15.96
CA MET A 181 -7.36 -10.52 14.94
C MET A 181 -7.78 -9.30 14.12
N THR A 182 -7.99 -8.15 14.73
CA THR A 182 -8.27 -6.91 13.99
C THR A 182 -7.13 -6.58 13.03
N LEU A 183 -5.87 -6.67 13.47
CA LEU A 183 -4.69 -6.42 12.63
C LEU A 183 -4.60 -7.38 11.43
N ILE A 184 -4.93 -8.63 11.62
CA ILE A 184 -4.91 -9.64 10.56
C ILE A 184 -6.10 -9.43 9.61
N LEU A 185 -7.30 -9.26 10.15
CA LEU A 185 -8.53 -9.18 9.37
C LEU A 185 -8.63 -7.89 8.53
N PHE A 186 -7.96 -6.79 8.92
CA PHE A 186 -7.92 -5.62 8.03
C PHE A 186 -6.88 -5.77 6.91
N SER A 187 -5.75 -6.43 7.15
CA SER A 187 -4.58 -6.39 6.27
C SER A 187 -4.53 -7.55 5.26
N ILE A 188 -4.93 -8.75 5.67
CA ILE A 188 -4.90 -9.94 4.80
C ILE A 188 -5.78 -9.77 3.54
N PRO A 189 -7.06 -9.34 3.63
CA PRO A 189 -7.87 -9.18 2.43
C PRO A 189 -7.34 -8.08 1.50
N VAL A 190 -6.77 -6.99 2.04
CA VAL A 190 -6.11 -5.97 1.21
C VAL A 190 -4.93 -6.57 0.45
N TYR A 191 -4.10 -7.35 1.16
CA TYR A 191 -2.94 -8.00 0.53
C TYR A 191 -3.36 -9.04 -0.52
N ALA A 192 -4.46 -9.78 -0.27
CA ALA A 192 -5.03 -10.72 -1.21
C ALA A 192 -5.54 -10.04 -2.49
N TRP A 193 -6.27 -8.94 -2.36
CA TRP A 193 -6.73 -8.15 -3.51
C TRP A 193 -5.57 -7.52 -4.27
N TRP A 194 -4.56 -7.03 -3.56
CA TRP A 194 -3.35 -6.48 -4.20
C TRP A 194 -2.59 -7.55 -5.00
N ALA A 195 -2.38 -8.74 -4.43
CA ALA A 195 -1.77 -9.85 -5.13
C ALA A 195 -2.59 -10.30 -6.35
N SER A 196 -3.93 -10.37 -6.20
CA SER A 196 -4.84 -10.73 -7.28
C SER A 196 -4.76 -9.72 -8.43
N SER A 197 -4.81 -8.42 -8.14
CA SER A 197 -4.74 -7.36 -9.16
C SER A 197 -3.42 -7.37 -9.93
N ASN A 198 -2.29 -7.56 -9.25
CA ASN A 198 -1.00 -7.69 -9.90
C ASN A 198 -0.92 -8.89 -10.85
N SER A 199 -1.56 -10.01 -10.47
CA SER A 199 -1.66 -11.20 -11.32
C SER A 199 -2.53 -10.96 -12.56
N TRP A 200 -3.68 -10.27 -12.41
CA TRP A 200 -4.61 -10.01 -13.53
C TRP A 200 -4.09 -8.97 -14.50
N ILE A 201 -3.50 -7.90 -14.00
CA ILE A 201 -3.01 -6.81 -14.84
C ILE A 201 -1.72 -7.20 -15.54
N GLY A 202 -0.84 -7.96 -14.86
CA GLY A 202 0.40 -8.51 -15.43
C GLY A 202 1.44 -7.45 -15.82
N ILE A 203 1.36 -6.23 -15.27
CA ILE A 203 2.34 -5.17 -15.53
C ILE A 203 3.36 -5.20 -14.39
N PRO A 204 4.66 -5.40 -14.69
CA PRO A 204 5.70 -5.31 -13.68
C PRO A 204 5.69 -3.92 -13.03
N THR A 205 5.41 -3.87 -11.73
CA THR A 205 5.34 -2.62 -10.97
C THR A 205 6.47 -2.58 -9.95
N ARG A 206 7.15 -1.45 -9.87
CA ARG A 206 8.15 -1.25 -8.82
C ARG A 206 7.44 -1.16 -7.47
N LEU A 207 7.99 -1.85 -6.47
CA LEU A 207 7.44 -1.85 -5.13
C LEU A 207 7.21 -0.43 -4.59
N ARG A 208 8.17 0.45 -4.81
CA ARG A 208 8.12 1.83 -4.33
C ARG A 208 6.99 2.63 -4.96
N ASP A 209 6.72 2.43 -6.27
CA ASP A 209 5.64 3.12 -6.96
C ASP A 209 4.30 2.66 -6.39
N ALA A 210 4.11 1.36 -6.22
CA ALA A 210 2.90 0.81 -5.63
C ALA A 210 2.70 1.20 -4.15
N GLU A 211 3.76 1.24 -3.34
CA GLU A 211 3.69 1.77 -1.98
C GLU A 211 3.30 3.26 -1.97
N SER A 212 3.82 4.06 -2.91
CA SER A 212 3.44 5.47 -3.04
C SER A 212 1.97 5.63 -3.42
N TRP A 213 1.43 4.79 -4.30
CA TRP A 213 0.02 4.79 -4.68
C TRP A 213 -0.89 4.39 -3.51
N LEU A 214 -0.49 3.37 -2.72
CA LEU A 214 -1.20 3.00 -1.49
C LEU A 214 -1.23 4.14 -0.48
N ILE A 215 -0.09 4.79 -0.24
CA ILE A 215 0.03 5.91 0.70
C ILE A 215 -0.84 7.08 0.26
N ALA A 216 -0.86 7.40 -1.03
CA ALA A 216 -1.72 8.47 -1.55
C ALA A 216 -3.21 8.14 -1.38
N GLY A 217 -3.59 6.88 -1.57
CA GLY A 217 -4.94 6.40 -1.30
C GLY A 217 -5.33 6.54 0.17
N MET A 218 -4.45 6.15 1.09
CA MET A 218 -4.67 6.35 2.53
C MET A 218 -4.77 7.84 2.89
N ALA A 219 -3.91 8.69 2.31
CA ALA A 219 -3.92 10.13 2.54
C ALA A 219 -5.20 10.81 2.02
N ALA A 220 -5.83 10.27 0.97
CA ALA A 220 -7.13 10.75 0.49
C ALA A 220 -8.26 10.62 1.54
N GLY A 221 -8.06 9.79 2.56
CA GLY A 221 -8.94 9.72 3.73
C GLY A 221 -8.97 11.00 4.56
N ILE A 222 -7.90 11.82 4.57
CA ILE A 222 -7.84 13.07 5.33
C ILE A 222 -8.94 14.04 4.90
N PRO A 223 -8.98 14.50 3.63
CA PRO A 223 -10.04 15.40 3.19
C PRO A 223 -11.43 14.74 3.21
N ALA A 224 -11.54 13.42 3.01
CA ALA A 224 -12.81 12.72 3.13
C ALA A 224 -13.36 12.79 4.57
N ILE A 225 -12.54 12.55 5.58
CA ILE A 225 -12.92 12.69 6.99
C ILE A 225 -13.34 14.14 7.30
N LEU A 226 -12.57 15.14 6.82
CA LEU A 226 -12.92 16.55 7.03
C LEU A 226 -14.28 16.91 6.42
N VAL A 227 -14.55 16.46 5.20
CA VAL A 227 -15.84 16.71 4.56
C VAL A 227 -16.97 16.01 5.30
N ASN A 228 -16.82 14.73 5.61
CA ASN A 228 -17.90 13.93 6.19
C ASN A 228 -18.15 14.27 7.67
N SER A 229 -17.09 14.56 8.46
CA SER A 229 -17.23 14.75 9.91
C SER A 229 -17.34 16.21 10.34
N TRP A 230 -17.00 17.17 9.46
CA TRP A 230 -17.01 18.58 9.81
C TRP A 230 -17.78 19.45 8.79
N LEU A 231 -17.41 19.41 7.50
CA LEU A 231 -17.99 20.33 6.51
C LEU A 231 -19.46 20.02 6.25
N THR A 232 -19.82 18.77 5.97
CA THR A 232 -21.20 18.39 5.67
C THR A 232 -22.13 18.67 6.85
N PRO A 233 -21.84 18.24 8.10
CA PRO A 233 -22.64 18.62 9.25
C PRO A 233 -22.77 20.13 9.45
N ALA A 234 -21.71 20.90 9.18
CA ALA A 234 -21.77 22.37 9.29
C ALA A 234 -22.65 23.05 8.21
N LEU A 235 -22.86 22.38 7.08
CA LEU A 235 -23.70 22.89 5.99
C LEU A 235 -25.15 22.45 6.07
N VAL A 236 -25.45 21.39 6.85
CA VAL A 236 -26.82 20.91 7.04
C VAL A 236 -27.56 21.86 7.98
N PRO A 237 -28.77 22.33 7.60
CA PRO A 237 -29.56 23.19 8.48
C PRO A 237 -29.92 22.51 9.81
N ALA A 238 -29.73 23.20 10.93
CA ALA A 238 -30.05 22.70 12.27
C ALA A 238 -31.55 22.32 12.45
N SER A 239 -32.41 22.75 11.53
CA SER A 239 -33.83 22.40 11.52
C SER A 239 -34.11 21.00 10.95
N TRP A 240 -33.14 20.38 10.31
CA TRP A 240 -33.31 19.03 9.76
C TRP A 240 -33.19 17.97 10.86
N SER A 241 -33.88 16.85 10.66
CA SER A 241 -33.75 15.71 11.56
C SER A 241 -32.38 15.04 11.40
N SER A 242 -31.88 14.41 12.46
CA SER A 242 -30.65 13.60 12.42
C SER A 242 -30.68 12.54 11.31
N GLY A 243 -31.82 11.91 11.07
CA GLY A 243 -31.97 10.93 9.98
C GLY A 243 -31.85 11.56 8.59
N THR A 244 -32.26 12.82 8.40
CA THR A 244 -32.06 13.53 7.13
C THR A 244 -30.60 13.91 6.93
N GLU A 245 -29.92 14.32 8.00
CA GLU A 245 -28.49 14.59 7.98
C GLU A 245 -27.68 13.33 7.60
N GLU A 246 -27.93 12.24 8.30
CA GLU A 246 -27.30 10.94 8.00
C GLU A 246 -27.56 10.48 6.56
N PHE A 247 -28.80 10.63 6.07
CA PHE A 247 -29.14 10.28 4.69
C PHE A 247 -28.30 11.08 3.68
N ILE A 248 -28.11 12.39 3.89
CA ILE A 248 -27.29 13.22 3.01
C ILE A 248 -25.83 12.83 3.09
N ILE A 249 -25.30 12.60 4.29
CA ILE A 249 -23.90 12.19 4.47
C ILE A 249 -23.65 10.86 3.75
N TYR A 250 -24.43 9.83 4.03
CA TYR A 250 -24.16 8.49 3.51
C TYR A 250 -24.55 8.31 2.03
N THR A 251 -25.51 9.08 1.51
CA THR A 251 -25.99 8.91 0.13
C THR A 251 -25.26 9.80 -0.86
N PHE A 252 -24.87 10.99 -0.46
CA PHE A 252 -24.28 11.99 -1.37
C PHE A 252 -22.88 12.43 -0.96
N SER A 253 -22.70 12.92 0.28
CA SER A 253 -21.44 13.52 0.71
C SER A 253 -20.29 12.52 0.70
N ALA A 254 -20.46 11.40 1.39
CA ALA A 254 -19.40 10.40 1.50
C ALA A 254 -19.07 9.77 0.13
N PRO A 255 -20.02 9.20 -0.65
CA PRO A 255 -19.68 8.57 -1.92
C PRO A 255 -19.05 9.55 -2.93
N ILE A 256 -19.61 10.74 -3.09
CA ILE A 256 -19.10 11.72 -4.06
C ILE A 256 -17.74 12.29 -3.60
N GLY A 257 -17.65 12.68 -2.33
CA GLY A 257 -16.43 13.23 -1.75
C GLY A 257 -15.27 12.24 -1.78
N GLU A 258 -15.52 11.00 -1.38
CA GLU A 258 -14.49 9.97 -1.36
C GLU A 258 -13.96 9.64 -2.76
N GLU A 259 -14.86 9.46 -3.75
CA GLU A 259 -14.42 9.18 -5.12
C GLU A 259 -13.66 10.36 -5.73
N LEU A 260 -14.06 11.60 -5.42
CA LEU A 260 -13.33 12.78 -5.82
C LEU A 260 -11.91 12.80 -5.27
N PHE A 261 -11.74 12.59 -3.96
CA PHE A 261 -10.40 12.63 -3.34
C PHE A 261 -9.52 11.45 -3.77
N LYS A 262 -10.09 10.25 -3.97
CA LYS A 262 -9.39 9.12 -4.57
C LYS A 262 -8.94 9.44 -6.00
N PHE A 263 -9.78 10.06 -6.80
CA PHE A 263 -9.43 10.49 -8.16
C PHE A 263 -8.32 11.55 -8.15
N LEU A 264 -8.37 12.53 -7.26
CA LEU A 264 -7.29 13.52 -7.10
C LEU A 264 -5.97 12.85 -6.70
N ALA A 265 -6.01 11.81 -5.84
CA ALA A 265 -4.83 11.03 -5.54
C ALA A 265 -4.27 10.27 -6.77
N VAL A 266 -5.14 9.73 -7.64
CA VAL A 266 -4.72 9.13 -8.91
C VAL A 266 -4.06 10.16 -9.83
N LEU A 267 -4.60 11.38 -9.90
CA LEU A 267 -4.04 12.47 -10.70
C LEU A 267 -2.61 12.85 -10.30
N CYS A 268 -2.23 12.71 -9.02
CA CYS A 268 -0.85 12.94 -8.60
C CYS A 268 0.16 12.02 -9.31
N PHE A 269 -0.30 10.93 -9.89
CA PHE A 269 0.51 9.94 -10.59
C PHE A 269 0.27 9.91 -12.11
N PHE A 270 -0.29 10.95 -12.69
CA PHE A 270 -0.61 11.00 -14.13
C PHE A 270 0.60 10.68 -15.03
N SER A 271 1.82 11.03 -14.61
CA SER A 271 3.05 10.74 -15.35
C SER A 271 3.38 9.23 -15.48
N TYR A 272 2.86 8.41 -14.57
CA TYR A 272 2.98 6.94 -14.61
C TYR A 272 1.93 6.29 -15.52
N ILE A 273 0.85 7.01 -15.81
CA ILE A 273 -0.27 6.50 -16.57
C ILE A 273 0.05 6.60 -18.06
N LYS A 274 0.35 5.46 -18.67
CA LYS A 274 0.69 5.33 -20.10
C LYS A 274 -0.48 4.85 -20.97
N GLY A 275 -1.62 4.54 -20.34
CA GLY A 275 -2.82 4.03 -20.99
C GLY A 275 -3.78 3.40 -20.00
N PRO A 276 -4.91 2.81 -20.48
CA PRO A 276 -5.98 2.32 -19.61
C PRO A 276 -5.51 1.27 -18.59
N LYS A 277 -4.64 0.33 -18.98
CA LYS A 277 -4.13 -0.72 -18.08
C LYS A 277 -3.30 -0.15 -16.93
N THR A 278 -2.39 0.78 -17.22
CA THR A 278 -1.57 1.43 -16.18
C THR A 278 -2.42 2.34 -15.31
N GLY A 279 -3.39 3.05 -15.90
CA GLY A 279 -4.36 3.87 -15.17
C GLY A 279 -5.22 3.01 -14.22
N PHE A 280 -5.70 1.87 -14.70
CA PHE A 280 -6.42 0.89 -13.88
C PHE A 280 -5.58 0.43 -12.69
N GLN A 281 -4.32 0.08 -12.90
CA GLN A 281 -3.43 -0.40 -11.84
C GLN A 281 -3.15 0.67 -10.78
N VAL A 282 -2.86 1.92 -11.20
CA VAL A 282 -2.69 3.05 -10.28
C VAL A 282 -3.97 3.27 -9.48
N GLY A 283 -5.12 3.37 -10.16
CA GLY A 283 -6.42 3.57 -9.51
C GLY A 283 -6.78 2.45 -8.54
N PHE A 284 -6.57 1.19 -8.94
CA PHE A 284 -6.83 0.03 -8.07
C PHE A 284 -6.01 0.09 -6.78
N THR A 285 -4.73 0.43 -6.90
CA THR A 285 -3.83 0.50 -5.75
C THR A 285 -4.16 1.71 -4.85
N VAL A 286 -4.51 2.86 -5.43
CA VAL A 286 -4.99 4.03 -4.67
C VAL A 286 -6.29 3.70 -3.94
N GLY A 287 -7.26 3.07 -4.61
CA GLY A 287 -8.51 2.64 -3.99
C GLY A 287 -8.31 1.63 -2.85
N LEU A 288 -7.36 0.68 -2.99
CA LEU A 288 -6.96 -0.21 -1.90
C LEU A 288 -6.37 0.57 -0.71
N GLY A 289 -5.55 1.59 -0.99
CA GLY A 289 -4.98 2.44 0.06
C GLY A 289 -6.07 3.15 0.87
N PHE A 290 -7.07 3.72 0.20
CA PHE A 290 -8.23 4.32 0.88
C PHE A 290 -8.98 3.28 1.74
N ALA A 291 -9.26 2.11 1.16
CA ALA A 291 -9.94 1.02 1.84
C ALA A 291 -9.23 0.54 3.12
N ILE A 292 -7.89 0.60 3.17
CA ILE A 292 -7.11 0.25 4.37
C ILE A 292 -7.53 1.11 5.56
N THR A 293 -7.53 2.43 5.39
CA THR A 293 -7.84 3.38 6.47
C THR A 293 -9.25 3.19 6.98
N GLU A 294 -10.18 3.10 6.06
CA GLU A 294 -11.59 2.93 6.38
C GLU A 294 -11.87 1.57 7.03
N ASN A 295 -11.34 0.49 6.45
CA ASN A 295 -11.56 -0.87 6.95
C ASN A 295 -11.09 -1.05 8.39
N PHE A 296 -9.92 -0.50 8.72
CA PHE A 296 -9.37 -0.57 10.08
C PHE A 296 -10.32 0.08 11.10
N LEU A 297 -10.85 1.27 10.77
CA LEU A 297 -11.79 1.97 11.64
C LEU A 297 -13.08 1.18 11.86
N TYR A 298 -13.67 0.69 10.77
CA TYR A 298 -14.89 -0.09 10.88
C TYR A 298 -14.72 -1.37 11.69
N LEU A 299 -13.57 -2.04 11.60
CA LEU A 299 -13.31 -3.23 12.40
C LEU A 299 -13.19 -2.92 13.89
N ILE A 300 -12.49 -1.82 14.25
CA ILE A 300 -12.40 -1.39 15.64
C ILE A 300 -13.78 -1.00 16.18
N MET A 301 -14.53 -0.20 15.43
CA MET A 301 -15.87 0.23 15.83
C MET A 301 -16.82 -0.97 15.99
N SER A 302 -16.76 -1.92 15.06
CA SER A 302 -17.60 -3.14 15.13
C SER A 302 -17.26 -3.99 16.35
N TYR A 303 -15.97 -4.21 16.62
CA TYR A 303 -15.55 -4.94 17.81
C TYR A 303 -16.03 -4.22 19.10
N SER A 304 -15.85 -2.90 19.15
CA SER A 304 -16.27 -2.09 20.33
C SER A 304 -17.79 -2.09 20.55
N GLY A 305 -18.57 -2.18 19.47
CA GLY A 305 -20.03 -2.17 19.53
C GLY A 305 -20.71 -3.53 19.68
N GLY A 306 -20.07 -4.63 19.24
CA GLY A 306 -20.70 -5.95 19.21
C GLY A 306 -19.74 -7.13 19.28
N GLY A 307 -18.53 -6.94 19.86
CA GLY A 307 -17.55 -7.98 20.10
C GLY A 307 -17.09 -8.72 18.84
N PHE A 308 -16.67 -9.98 19.00
CA PHE A 308 -16.20 -10.80 17.89
C PHE A 308 -17.28 -11.14 16.85
N THR A 309 -18.54 -11.18 17.24
CA THR A 309 -19.64 -11.41 16.29
C THR A 309 -19.68 -10.27 15.25
N ALA A 310 -19.67 -9.02 15.71
CA ALA A 310 -19.67 -7.87 14.82
C ALA A 310 -18.35 -7.76 14.05
N LEU A 311 -17.20 -8.04 14.67
CA LEU A 311 -15.91 -8.09 14.01
C LEU A 311 -15.88 -9.09 12.86
N PHE A 312 -16.37 -10.31 13.07
CA PHE A 312 -16.46 -11.36 12.06
C PHE A 312 -17.32 -10.94 10.88
N LEU A 313 -18.57 -10.48 11.15
CA LEU A 313 -19.49 -10.07 10.09
C LEU A 313 -18.95 -8.89 9.28
N THR A 314 -18.41 -7.88 9.96
CA THR A 314 -17.81 -6.72 9.30
C THR A 314 -16.59 -7.13 8.46
N SER A 315 -15.72 -8.01 8.98
CA SER A 315 -14.55 -8.51 8.22
C SER A 315 -14.98 -9.26 6.97
N LEU A 316 -16.00 -10.08 7.04
CA LEU A 316 -16.54 -10.83 5.90
C LEU A 316 -17.10 -9.88 4.83
N ILE A 317 -17.99 -8.97 5.22
CA ILE A 317 -18.64 -8.04 4.30
C ILE A 317 -17.62 -7.10 3.66
N ARG A 318 -16.72 -6.53 4.47
CA ARG A 318 -15.73 -5.57 3.98
C ARG A 318 -14.61 -6.22 3.18
N GLY A 319 -14.17 -7.41 3.60
CA GLY A 319 -13.10 -8.14 2.91
C GLY A 319 -13.46 -8.53 1.47
N ILE A 320 -14.73 -8.90 1.23
CA ILE A 320 -15.20 -9.37 -0.08
C ILE A 320 -15.88 -8.23 -0.87
N GLY A 321 -16.55 -7.29 -0.21
CA GLY A 321 -17.38 -6.26 -0.85
C GLY A 321 -16.75 -4.87 -0.85
N SER A 322 -16.52 -4.26 0.32
CA SER A 322 -16.11 -2.85 0.42
C SER A 322 -14.68 -2.61 -0.07
N ILE A 323 -13.71 -3.44 0.35
CA ILE A 323 -12.31 -3.29 -0.07
C ILE A 323 -12.18 -3.33 -1.59
N PRO A 324 -12.67 -4.38 -2.31
CA PRO A 324 -12.60 -4.37 -3.76
C PRO A 324 -13.51 -3.31 -4.39
N GLY A 325 -14.61 -2.92 -3.75
CA GLY A 325 -15.47 -1.85 -4.21
C GLY A 325 -14.70 -0.54 -4.40
N HIS A 326 -14.01 -0.05 -3.36
CA HIS A 326 -13.17 1.14 -3.46
C HIS A 326 -12.08 1.00 -4.53
N ALA A 327 -11.41 -0.17 -4.58
CA ALA A 327 -10.36 -0.42 -5.55
C ALA A 327 -10.87 -0.39 -6.99
N VAL A 328 -12.00 -1.05 -7.28
CA VAL A 328 -12.58 -1.16 -8.63
C VAL A 328 -13.11 0.19 -9.11
N TRP A 329 -13.88 0.93 -8.29
CA TRP A 329 -14.41 2.24 -8.70
C TRP A 329 -13.28 3.22 -9.03
N THR A 330 -12.28 3.32 -8.15
CA THR A 330 -11.12 4.18 -8.40
C THR A 330 -10.30 3.71 -9.60
N SER A 331 -10.25 2.41 -9.88
CA SER A 331 -9.55 1.86 -11.07
C SER A 331 -10.23 2.24 -12.39
N PHE A 332 -11.56 2.32 -12.43
CA PHE A 332 -12.27 2.82 -13.60
C PHE A 332 -11.95 4.29 -13.88
N SER A 333 -11.90 5.12 -12.83
CA SER A 333 -11.48 6.52 -12.95
C SER A 333 -10.05 6.65 -13.48
N GLY A 334 -9.12 5.82 -12.97
CA GLY A 334 -7.75 5.77 -13.45
C GLY A 334 -7.64 5.28 -14.90
N ALA A 335 -8.40 4.25 -15.28
CA ALA A 335 -8.44 3.74 -16.64
C ALA A 335 -9.01 4.76 -17.63
N ALA A 336 -10.07 5.48 -17.26
CA ALA A 336 -10.64 6.56 -18.05
C ALA A 336 -9.63 7.69 -18.27
N LEU A 337 -8.88 8.08 -17.23
CA LEU A 337 -7.77 9.02 -17.35
C LEU A 337 -6.72 8.52 -18.34
N GLY A 338 -6.31 7.26 -18.23
CA GLY A 338 -5.34 6.65 -19.16
C GLY A 338 -5.82 6.62 -20.60
N LEU A 339 -7.11 6.41 -20.83
CA LEU A 339 -7.72 6.48 -22.16
C LEU A 339 -7.73 7.92 -22.71
N SER A 340 -8.09 8.90 -21.88
CA SER A 340 -8.07 10.31 -22.25
C SER A 340 -6.68 10.80 -22.67
N LEU A 341 -5.63 10.37 -21.96
CA LEU A 341 -4.26 10.72 -22.29
C LEU A 341 -3.81 10.16 -23.65
N ILE A 342 -4.27 8.97 -24.05
CA ILE A 342 -4.01 8.44 -25.40
C ILE A 342 -4.69 9.33 -26.44
N HIS A 343 -5.96 9.68 -26.26
CA HIS A 343 -6.69 10.51 -27.22
C HIS A 343 -6.10 11.91 -27.36
N ILE A 344 -5.58 12.50 -26.29
CA ILE A 344 -4.89 13.80 -26.35
C ILE A 344 -3.56 13.70 -27.11
N SER A 345 -2.84 12.60 -27.00
CA SER A 345 -1.53 12.42 -27.63
C SER A 345 -1.61 11.94 -29.10
N GLU A 346 -2.70 11.31 -29.54
CA GLU A 346 -2.88 10.83 -30.93
C GLU A 346 -2.99 11.95 -31.98
N PRO A 347 -3.67 13.09 -31.76
CA PRO A 347 -3.75 14.16 -32.77
C PRO A 347 -2.37 14.70 -33.17
N THR A 348 -1.44 14.77 -32.22
CA THR A 348 -0.07 15.23 -32.49
C THR A 348 0.73 14.25 -33.35
N ARG A 349 0.42 12.95 -33.33
CA ARG A 349 1.06 11.96 -34.20
C ARG A 349 0.54 11.98 -35.64
N ARG A 350 -0.73 12.32 -35.87
CA ARG A 350 -1.33 12.40 -37.23
C ARG A 350 -0.84 13.59 -38.06
N TYR A 351 -0.29 14.63 -37.43
CA TYR A 351 0.26 15.80 -38.11
C TYR A 351 1.79 15.80 -38.19
N ALA A 352 2.45 14.75 -37.73
CA ALA A 352 3.92 14.62 -37.76
C ALA A 352 4.43 13.63 -38.83
N ILE A 353 3.59 13.27 -39.84
CA ILE A 353 3.98 12.46 -41.02
C ILE A 353 3.97 13.37 -42.27
#